data_4765eeeb8c8f065411d86681d7e1e326
#
_entry.id   4765eeeb8c8f065411d86681d7e1e326
#
_cell.length_a   1.000
_cell.length_b   1.000
_cell.length_c   1.000
_cell.angle_alpha   90.00
_cell.angle_beta   90.00
_cell.angle_gamma   90.00
#
_symmetry.space_group_name_H-M   'P 1'
#
loop_
_entity.id
_entity.type
_entity.pdbx_description
1 polymer ?
#
loop_
_entity_poly.entity_id
_entity_poly.type
_entity_poly.pdbx_seq_one_letter_code
_entity_poly.pdbx_strand_id
1 'polypeptide(L)'
;MLGTDSRAEVLNRVEAWVQGLLKQHPVTAHDWLHVDRVRRLAVRIAEAEGVDPWLAALAATVHDVGRAVPGPGSEHGQRSAELAAPLLAELGVSDAERQDVLHATRWHNSGRSDTRLLCVLRDADMLDGMGAIGLMRAMMSKNMLPPYDPETLFDGEPRRPPDSVADQVRFQMGWVGWMNTEAGRQLARSRAKFMQAFADQLREELMGGGD
;
A
#
# COMPACT_ATOMS: atom_id res chain seq x y z
N MET A 1 -6.96 -26.06 -11.09
CA MET A 1 -6.71 -24.64 -11.45
C MET A 1 -7.96 -24.09 -12.14
N LEU A 2 -8.45 -22.93 -11.69
CA LEU A 2 -9.53 -22.23 -12.37
C LEU A 2 -9.07 -21.76 -13.76
N GLY A 3 -9.95 -21.82 -14.78
CA GLY A 3 -9.67 -21.21 -16.09
C GLY A 3 -9.65 -19.68 -16.02
N THR A 4 -9.14 -19.01 -17.06
CA THR A 4 -9.01 -17.54 -17.10
C THR A 4 -10.32 -16.80 -16.86
N ASP A 5 -11.42 -17.23 -17.48
CA ASP A 5 -12.75 -16.63 -17.30
C ASP A 5 -13.26 -16.81 -15.86
N SER A 6 -13.00 -17.97 -15.27
CA SER A 6 -13.32 -18.26 -13.87
C SER A 6 -12.48 -17.41 -12.90
N ARG A 7 -11.19 -17.14 -13.20
CA ARG A 7 -10.33 -16.28 -12.38
C ARG A 7 -10.80 -14.82 -12.38
N ALA A 8 -11.23 -14.31 -13.54
CA ALA A 8 -11.80 -12.96 -13.64
C ALA A 8 -13.09 -12.81 -12.83
N GLU A 9 -13.98 -13.82 -12.90
CA GLU A 9 -15.22 -13.84 -12.12
C GLU A 9 -14.94 -13.87 -10.60
N VAL A 10 -14.00 -14.71 -10.16
CA VAL A 10 -13.57 -14.76 -8.75
C VAL A 10 -13.09 -13.39 -8.29
N LEU A 11 -12.20 -12.75 -9.06
CA LEU A 11 -11.67 -11.42 -8.70
C LEU A 11 -12.79 -10.39 -8.61
N ASN A 12 -13.71 -10.36 -9.57
CA ASN A 12 -14.86 -9.44 -9.55
C ASN A 12 -15.74 -9.64 -8.30
N ARG A 13 -15.98 -10.88 -7.89
CA ARG A 13 -16.75 -11.17 -6.67
C ARG A 13 -16.01 -10.73 -5.40
N VAL A 14 -14.70 -10.93 -5.33
CA VAL A 14 -13.87 -10.47 -4.22
C VAL A 14 -13.86 -8.93 -4.17
N GLU A 15 -13.70 -8.25 -5.29
CA GLU A 15 -13.77 -6.79 -5.38
C GLU A 15 -15.13 -6.25 -4.90
N ALA A 16 -16.22 -6.84 -5.35
CA ALA A 16 -17.56 -6.43 -4.92
C ALA A 16 -17.78 -6.62 -3.40
N TRP A 17 -17.27 -7.71 -2.84
CA TRP A 17 -17.31 -7.95 -1.39
C TRP A 17 -16.50 -6.91 -0.61
N VAL A 18 -15.27 -6.62 -1.04
CA VAL A 18 -14.42 -5.60 -0.39
C VAL A 18 -15.06 -4.21 -0.46
N GLN A 19 -15.58 -3.83 -1.63
CA GLN A 19 -16.28 -2.54 -1.78
C GLN A 19 -17.48 -2.44 -0.86
N GLY A 20 -18.28 -3.50 -0.74
CA GLY A 20 -19.42 -3.58 0.17
C GLY A 20 -19.00 -3.41 1.62
N LEU A 21 -17.93 -4.08 2.05
CA LEU A 21 -17.41 -4.00 3.41
C LEU A 21 -16.88 -2.60 3.74
N LEU A 22 -16.05 -2.02 2.86
CA LEU A 22 -15.48 -0.68 3.07
C LEU A 22 -16.54 0.44 3.00
N LYS A 23 -17.64 0.24 2.26
CA LYS A 23 -18.77 1.17 2.24
C LYS A 23 -19.54 1.15 3.57
N GLN A 24 -19.68 -0.02 4.18
CA GLN A 24 -20.36 -0.17 5.49
C GLN A 24 -19.48 0.30 6.64
N HIS A 25 -18.17 0.16 6.52
CA HIS A 25 -17.18 0.50 7.54
C HIS A 25 -16.06 1.36 6.93
N PRO A 26 -16.32 2.67 6.68
CA PRO A 26 -15.34 3.56 6.05
C PRO A 26 -14.06 3.67 6.87
N VAL A 27 -12.91 3.51 6.21
CA VAL A 27 -11.58 3.65 6.83
C VAL A 27 -10.82 4.77 6.12
N THR A 28 -10.48 5.81 6.87
CA THR A 28 -9.74 6.95 6.33
C THR A 28 -8.40 6.51 5.75
N ALA A 29 -8.09 6.95 4.52
CA ALA A 29 -6.87 6.63 3.77
C ALA A 29 -6.69 5.15 3.37
N HIS A 30 -7.63 4.25 3.72
CA HIS A 30 -7.66 2.84 3.33
C HIS A 30 -9.01 2.47 2.70
N ASP A 31 -9.50 3.36 1.85
CA ASP A 31 -10.73 3.22 1.08
C ASP A 31 -10.55 2.32 -0.16
N TRP A 32 -11.64 2.11 -0.91
CA TRP A 32 -11.58 1.34 -2.16
C TRP A 32 -10.58 1.93 -3.17
N LEU A 33 -10.41 3.25 -3.22
CA LEU A 33 -9.46 3.87 -4.16
C LEU A 33 -8.01 3.49 -3.83
N HIS A 34 -7.67 3.37 -2.54
CA HIS A 34 -6.38 2.82 -2.12
C HIS A 34 -6.23 1.36 -2.57
N VAL A 35 -7.20 0.51 -2.24
CA VAL A 35 -7.18 -0.92 -2.59
C VAL A 35 -7.01 -1.11 -4.10
N ASP A 36 -7.76 -0.38 -4.92
CA ASP A 36 -7.68 -0.49 -6.39
C ASP A 36 -6.31 -0.02 -6.94
N ARG A 37 -5.72 1.04 -6.38
CA ARG A 37 -4.36 1.46 -6.77
C ARG A 37 -3.30 0.44 -6.37
N VAL A 38 -3.37 -0.10 -5.15
CA VAL A 38 -2.47 -1.16 -4.69
C VAL A 38 -2.61 -2.41 -5.57
N ARG A 39 -3.83 -2.81 -5.91
CA ARG A 39 -4.10 -3.95 -6.81
C ARG A 39 -3.44 -3.76 -8.18
N ARG A 40 -3.63 -2.61 -8.80
CA ARG A 40 -2.99 -2.30 -10.11
C ARG A 40 -1.47 -2.29 -10.04
N LEU A 41 -0.90 -1.76 -8.95
CA LEU A 41 0.54 -1.78 -8.72
C LEU A 41 1.05 -3.20 -8.50
N ALA A 42 0.34 -4.01 -7.71
CA ALA A 42 0.72 -5.39 -7.44
C ALA A 42 0.72 -6.24 -8.73
N VAL A 43 -0.31 -6.10 -9.58
CA VAL A 43 -0.36 -6.76 -10.89
C VAL A 43 0.85 -6.36 -11.75
N ARG A 44 1.12 -5.06 -11.88
CA ARG A 44 2.24 -4.55 -12.68
C ARG A 44 3.61 -5.06 -12.17
N ILE A 45 3.81 -5.08 -10.85
CA ILE A 45 5.05 -5.58 -10.26
C ILE A 45 5.14 -7.09 -10.45
N ALA A 46 4.05 -7.83 -10.24
CA ALA A 46 3.99 -9.28 -10.42
C ALA A 46 4.36 -9.71 -11.84
N GLU A 47 3.82 -9.04 -12.86
CA GLU A 47 4.16 -9.28 -14.27
C GLU A 47 5.67 -9.07 -14.53
N ALA A 48 6.25 -7.99 -14.02
CA ALA A 48 7.67 -7.71 -14.20
C ALA A 48 8.58 -8.69 -13.45
N GLU A 49 8.12 -9.21 -12.32
CA GLU A 49 8.89 -10.10 -11.43
C GLU A 49 8.60 -11.59 -11.70
N GLY A 50 7.72 -11.95 -12.66
CA GLY A 50 7.35 -13.32 -12.96
C GLY A 50 6.61 -14.02 -11.80
N VAL A 51 5.78 -13.28 -11.07
CA VAL A 51 4.82 -13.77 -10.07
C VAL A 51 3.44 -13.83 -10.73
N ASP A 52 2.57 -14.74 -10.31
CA ASP A 52 1.21 -14.82 -10.87
C ASP A 52 0.43 -13.51 -10.59
N PRO A 53 0.08 -12.72 -11.64
CA PRO A 53 -0.58 -11.43 -11.47
C PRO A 53 -1.98 -11.54 -10.85
N TRP A 54 -2.65 -12.68 -11.06
CA TRP A 54 -3.97 -12.91 -10.48
C TRP A 54 -3.89 -13.14 -8.96
N LEU A 55 -2.90 -13.90 -8.48
CA LEU A 55 -2.66 -14.05 -7.04
C LEU A 55 -2.28 -12.71 -6.41
N ALA A 56 -1.48 -11.91 -7.10
CA ALA A 56 -1.13 -10.57 -6.66
C ALA A 56 -2.36 -9.65 -6.58
N ALA A 57 -3.26 -9.72 -7.57
CA ALA A 57 -4.52 -8.99 -7.55
C ALA A 57 -5.41 -9.39 -6.37
N LEU A 58 -5.58 -10.69 -6.12
CA LEU A 58 -6.36 -11.19 -4.99
C LEU A 58 -5.79 -10.72 -3.65
N ALA A 59 -4.49 -10.93 -3.44
CA ALA A 59 -3.83 -10.54 -2.19
C ALA A 59 -3.96 -9.03 -1.94
N ALA A 60 -3.74 -8.21 -2.98
CA ALA A 60 -3.88 -6.76 -2.89
C ALA A 60 -5.33 -6.31 -2.67
N THR A 61 -6.31 -7.01 -3.24
CA THR A 61 -7.73 -6.67 -3.05
C THR A 61 -8.16 -6.87 -1.59
N VAL A 62 -7.65 -7.91 -0.92
CA VAL A 62 -8.09 -8.26 0.45
C VAL A 62 -7.15 -7.78 1.56
N HIS A 63 -5.97 -7.18 1.24
CA HIS A 63 -4.92 -6.94 2.22
C HIS A 63 -5.36 -6.10 3.44
N ASP A 64 -6.22 -5.13 3.24
CA ASP A 64 -6.61 -4.14 4.24
C ASP A 64 -8.06 -4.26 4.77
N VAL A 65 -8.82 -5.30 4.36
CA VAL A 65 -10.22 -5.48 4.83
C VAL A 65 -10.33 -5.63 6.35
N GLY A 66 -9.28 -6.11 7.01
CA GLY A 66 -9.20 -6.21 8.47
C GLY A 66 -9.20 -4.87 9.20
N ARG A 67 -9.03 -3.74 8.50
CA ARG A 67 -9.19 -2.40 9.06
C ARG A 67 -10.65 -1.99 9.22
N ALA A 68 -11.56 -2.59 8.47
CA ALA A 68 -12.98 -2.36 8.57
C ALA A 68 -13.63 -2.99 9.82
N VAL A 69 -12.89 -3.79 10.57
CA VAL A 69 -13.35 -4.44 11.81
C VAL A 69 -12.52 -3.99 13.01
N PRO A 70 -13.12 -3.93 14.23
CA PRO A 70 -12.41 -3.52 15.42
C PRO A 70 -11.18 -4.37 15.73
N GLY A 71 -10.12 -3.75 16.25
CA GLY A 71 -8.92 -4.43 16.70
C GLY A 71 -7.66 -3.59 16.54
N PRO A 72 -6.50 -4.04 17.07
CA PRO A 72 -5.23 -3.33 16.96
C PRO A 72 -4.83 -3.11 15.49
N GLY A 73 -4.40 -1.89 15.15
CA GLY A 73 -3.97 -1.54 13.80
C GLY A 73 -2.81 -2.39 13.28
N SER A 74 -1.91 -2.83 14.17
CA SER A 74 -0.79 -3.72 13.84
C SER A 74 -1.21 -5.12 13.39
N GLU A 75 -2.42 -5.56 13.71
CA GLU A 75 -2.94 -6.91 13.42
C GLU A 75 -3.92 -6.94 12.24
N HIS A 76 -4.11 -5.82 11.53
CA HIS A 76 -5.09 -5.77 10.45
C HIS A 76 -4.79 -6.79 9.33
N GLY A 77 -3.54 -7.08 9.02
CA GLY A 77 -3.17 -8.09 8.03
C GLY A 77 -3.63 -9.49 8.42
N GLN A 78 -3.49 -9.86 9.71
CA GLN A 78 -4.02 -11.13 10.22
C GLN A 78 -5.54 -11.18 10.09
N ARG A 79 -6.24 -10.13 10.54
CA ARG A 79 -7.71 -10.07 10.43
C ARG A 79 -8.18 -10.08 8.98
N SER A 80 -7.43 -9.42 8.08
CA SER A 80 -7.73 -9.45 6.64
C SER A 80 -7.68 -10.88 6.09
N ALA A 81 -6.65 -11.64 6.43
CA ALA A 81 -6.53 -13.02 6.01
C ALA A 81 -7.65 -13.91 6.58
N GLU A 82 -8.01 -13.71 7.86
CA GLU A 82 -9.11 -14.46 8.50
C GLU A 82 -10.46 -14.16 7.86
N LEU A 83 -10.75 -12.90 7.52
CA LEU A 83 -11.99 -12.50 6.85
C LEU A 83 -12.08 -13.00 5.41
N ALA A 84 -10.95 -12.99 4.67
CA ALA A 84 -10.93 -13.40 3.27
C ALA A 84 -10.97 -14.93 3.08
N ALA A 85 -10.46 -15.71 4.04
CA ALA A 85 -10.30 -17.16 3.91
C ALA A 85 -11.59 -17.90 3.53
N PRO A 86 -12.74 -17.69 4.19
CA PRO A 86 -13.98 -18.40 3.84
C PRO A 86 -14.49 -18.01 2.44
N LEU A 87 -14.41 -16.73 2.06
CA LEU A 87 -14.84 -16.27 0.75
C LEU A 87 -14.01 -16.91 -0.38
N LEU A 88 -12.67 -16.89 -0.25
CA LEU A 88 -11.80 -17.50 -1.27
C LEU A 88 -12.03 -18.99 -1.41
N ALA A 89 -12.35 -19.69 -0.32
CA ALA A 89 -12.71 -21.11 -0.35
C ALA A 89 -14.05 -21.34 -1.06
N GLU A 90 -15.09 -20.56 -0.75
CA GLU A 90 -16.42 -20.60 -1.40
C GLU A 90 -16.31 -20.36 -2.91
N LEU A 91 -15.42 -19.43 -3.31
CA LEU A 91 -15.19 -19.11 -4.73
C LEU A 91 -14.34 -20.14 -5.48
N GLY A 92 -13.94 -21.24 -4.84
CA GLY A 92 -13.21 -22.33 -5.48
C GLY A 92 -11.72 -22.02 -5.74
N VAL A 93 -11.14 -21.03 -5.06
CA VAL A 93 -9.68 -20.83 -5.09
C VAL A 93 -9.01 -22.04 -4.47
N SER A 94 -8.07 -22.68 -5.18
CA SER A 94 -7.41 -23.89 -4.72
C SER A 94 -6.69 -23.68 -3.39
N ASP A 95 -6.53 -24.75 -2.60
CA ASP A 95 -5.89 -24.66 -1.27
C ASP A 95 -4.49 -24.05 -1.33
N ALA A 96 -3.70 -24.40 -2.34
CA ALA A 96 -2.36 -23.84 -2.52
C ALA A 96 -2.41 -22.35 -2.84
N GLU A 97 -3.19 -21.92 -3.82
CA GLU A 97 -3.36 -20.51 -4.19
C GLU A 97 -3.90 -19.69 -3.01
N ARG A 98 -4.88 -20.24 -2.29
CA ARG A 98 -5.46 -19.61 -1.11
C ARG A 98 -4.42 -19.42 0.01
N GLN A 99 -3.60 -20.45 0.27
CA GLN A 99 -2.51 -20.33 1.28
C GLN A 99 -1.54 -19.23 0.91
N ASP A 100 -1.11 -19.13 -0.35
CA ASP A 100 -0.19 -18.09 -0.81
C ASP A 100 -0.79 -16.69 -0.64
N VAL A 101 -2.05 -16.49 -1.06
CA VAL A 101 -2.78 -15.21 -0.92
C VAL A 101 -2.92 -14.83 0.55
N LEU A 102 -3.39 -15.75 1.40
CA LEU A 102 -3.61 -15.49 2.82
C LEU A 102 -2.30 -15.27 3.58
N HIS A 103 -1.21 -15.95 3.20
CA HIS A 103 0.11 -15.70 3.75
C HIS A 103 0.57 -14.27 3.42
N ALA A 104 0.53 -13.88 2.14
CA ALA A 104 0.90 -12.53 1.73
C ALA A 104 0.05 -11.47 2.44
N THR A 105 -1.26 -11.66 2.48
CA THR A 105 -2.21 -10.78 3.17
C THR A 105 -1.90 -10.65 4.66
N ARG A 106 -1.65 -11.76 5.35
CA ARG A 106 -1.38 -11.78 6.80
C ARG A 106 -0.14 -10.98 7.18
N TRP A 107 0.91 -11.06 6.37
CA TRP A 107 2.23 -10.55 6.71
C TRP A 107 2.64 -9.27 5.97
N HIS A 108 1.77 -8.68 5.14
CA HIS A 108 2.14 -7.51 4.32
C HIS A 108 2.61 -6.31 5.16
N ASN A 109 2.08 -6.12 6.36
CA ASN A 109 2.46 -5.04 7.28
C ASN A 109 3.55 -5.43 8.30
N SER A 110 4.17 -6.60 8.14
CA SER A 110 5.29 -7.08 8.96
C SER A 110 6.66 -6.79 8.32
N GLY A 111 7.73 -7.11 9.02
CA GLY A 111 9.10 -7.08 8.47
C GLY A 111 9.44 -8.26 7.55
N ARG A 112 8.52 -9.20 7.28
CA ARG A 112 8.79 -10.41 6.50
C ARG A 112 8.88 -10.13 4.99
N SER A 113 9.69 -10.96 4.30
CA SER A 113 9.85 -10.96 2.85
C SER A 113 10.18 -12.39 2.34
N ASP A 114 9.53 -13.39 2.95
CA ASP A 114 9.85 -14.81 2.77
C ASP A 114 9.20 -15.43 1.53
N THR A 115 8.23 -14.77 0.89
CA THR A 115 7.66 -15.21 -0.38
C THR A 115 7.66 -14.08 -1.41
N ARG A 116 7.74 -14.45 -2.70
CA ARG A 116 7.72 -13.44 -3.79
C ARG A 116 6.41 -12.69 -3.87
N LEU A 117 5.28 -13.36 -3.63
CA LEU A 117 3.97 -12.72 -3.61
C LEU A 117 3.85 -11.69 -2.47
N LEU A 118 4.36 -12.02 -1.28
CA LEU A 118 4.42 -11.07 -0.16
C LEU A 118 5.30 -9.85 -0.49
N CYS A 119 6.46 -10.05 -1.12
CA CYS A 119 7.33 -8.97 -1.57
C CYS A 119 6.62 -8.03 -2.55
N VAL A 120 5.90 -8.58 -3.52
CA VAL A 120 5.09 -7.83 -4.50
C VAL A 120 4.01 -7.01 -3.81
N LEU A 121 3.25 -7.62 -2.92
CA LEU A 121 2.18 -6.94 -2.19
C LEU A 121 2.70 -5.79 -1.33
N ARG A 122 3.77 -6.02 -0.57
CA ARG A 122 4.39 -5.00 0.28
C ARG A 122 4.89 -3.81 -0.52
N ASP A 123 5.57 -4.07 -1.63
CA ASP A 123 6.07 -3.01 -2.50
C ASP A 123 4.92 -2.19 -3.10
N ALA A 124 3.84 -2.87 -3.52
CA ALA A 124 2.67 -2.21 -4.08
C ALA A 124 1.96 -1.30 -3.05
N ASP A 125 1.79 -1.77 -1.82
CA ASP A 125 1.18 -1.00 -0.74
C ASP A 125 2.05 0.20 -0.34
N MET A 126 3.35 -0.01 -0.15
CA MET A 126 4.30 1.07 0.13
C MET A 126 4.33 2.12 -0.98
N LEU A 127 4.30 1.70 -2.24
CA LEU A 127 4.28 2.62 -3.37
C LEU A 127 3.04 3.53 -3.36
N ASP A 128 1.89 3.09 -2.89
CA ASP A 128 0.70 3.95 -2.79
C ASP A 128 0.87 5.07 -1.74
N GLY A 129 1.83 4.93 -0.84
CA GLY A 129 2.30 6.00 0.06
C GLY A 129 3.40 6.90 -0.52
N MET A 130 3.75 6.78 -1.80
CA MET A 130 4.83 7.56 -2.43
C MET A 130 4.33 8.35 -3.65
N GLY A 131 5.11 9.35 -4.07
CA GLY A 131 4.79 10.22 -5.21
C GLY A 131 3.64 11.18 -4.88
N ALA A 132 2.94 11.66 -5.91
CA ALA A 132 1.84 12.62 -5.76
C ALA A 132 0.69 12.09 -4.88
N ILE A 133 0.33 10.82 -5.06
CA ILE A 133 -0.67 10.16 -4.21
C ILE A 133 -0.19 10.09 -2.76
N GLY A 134 1.09 9.73 -2.55
CA GLY A 134 1.68 9.68 -1.21
C GLY A 134 1.65 11.03 -0.50
N LEU A 135 1.94 12.13 -1.20
CA LEU A 135 1.82 13.48 -0.65
C LEU A 135 0.39 13.79 -0.20
N MET A 136 -0.61 13.55 -1.06
CA MET A 136 -2.02 13.76 -0.71
C MET A 136 -2.43 12.91 0.50
N ARG A 137 -2.04 11.63 0.53
CA ARG A 137 -2.34 10.73 1.65
C ARG A 137 -1.65 11.15 2.94
N ALA A 138 -0.40 11.62 2.88
CA ALA A 138 0.31 12.15 4.04
C ALA A 138 -0.44 13.35 4.64
N MET A 139 -0.82 14.32 3.81
CA MET A 139 -1.59 15.50 4.24
C MET A 139 -2.93 15.12 4.87
N MET A 140 -3.66 14.17 4.28
CA MET A 140 -4.96 13.72 4.81
C MET A 140 -4.83 12.93 6.10
N SER A 141 -3.86 12.01 6.19
CA SER A 141 -3.71 11.12 7.35
C SER A 141 -3.01 11.79 8.53
N LYS A 142 -2.32 12.90 8.30
CA LYS A 142 -1.56 13.67 9.29
C LYS A 142 -2.08 15.09 9.46
N ASN A 143 -3.34 15.33 9.13
CA ASN A 143 -3.99 16.64 9.15
C ASN A 143 -4.03 17.33 10.52
N MET A 144 -3.74 16.58 11.60
CA MET A 144 -3.62 17.13 12.96
C MET A 144 -2.20 17.60 13.30
N LEU A 145 -1.22 17.31 12.43
CA LEU A 145 0.16 17.76 12.59
C LEU A 145 0.38 19.09 11.83
N PRO A 146 1.34 19.93 12.25
CA PRO A 146 1.76 21.09 11.46
C PRO A 146 2.28 20.62 10.08
N PRO A 147 2.16 21.46 9.04
CA PRO A 147 2.60 21.08 7.69
C PRO A 147 4.12 20.82 7.63
N TYR A 148 4.90 21.60 8.34
CA TYR A 148 6.36 21.48 8.46
C TYR A 148 6.83 22.08 9.80
N ASP A 149 8.07 21.76 10.18
CA ASP A 149 8.79 22.42 11.25
C ASP A 149 9.69 23.50 10.62
N PRO A 150 9.50 24.81 10.94
CA PRO A 150 10.27 25.89 10.32
C PRO A 150 11.77 25.85 10.63
N GLU A 151 12.19 25.19 11.72
CA GLU A 151 13.59 25.08 12.11
C GLU A 151 14.32 23.98 11.37
N THR A 152 13.64 22.85 11.09
CA THR A 152 14.27 21.68 10.48
C THR A 152 13.85 21.45 9.04
N LEU A 153 12.66 21.96 8.63
CA LEU A 153 12.08 21.74 7.30
C LEU A 153 12.29 20.29 6.83
N PHE A 154 13.15 20.12 5.82
CA PHE A 154 13.50 18.81 5.26
C PHE A 154 14.92 18.37 5.63
N ASP A 155 15.55 18.95 6.64
CA ASP A 155 16.92 18.61 7.05
C ASP A 155 16.96 17.55 8.16
N GLY A 156 18.04 16.79 8.21
CA GLY A 156 18.26 15.70 9.17
C GLY A 156 17.40 14.45 8.94
N GLU A 157 17.45 13.52 9.86
CA GLU A 157 16.66 12.29 9.83
C GLU A 157 15.18 12.57 10.18
N PRO A 158 14.22 11.96 9.46
CA PRO A 158 12.81 12.14 9.77
C PRO A 158 12.46 11.57 11.14
N ARG A 159 11.73 12.34 11.95
CA ARG A 159 11.30 11.92 13.29
C ARG A 159 10.25 10.81 13.24
N ARG A 160 10.31 9.91 14.23
CA ARG A 160 9.35 8.79 14.37
C ARG A 160 8.91 8.63 15.82
N PRO A 161 7.63 8.92 16.16
CA PRO A 161 6.55 9.36 15.25
C PRO A 161 6.86 10.69 14.59
N PRO A 162 6.25 11.02 13.43
CA PRO A 162 6.47 12.29 12.76
C PRO A 162 5.88 13.46 13.57
N ASP A 163 6.61 14.57 13.63
CA ASP A 163 6.15 15.79 14.28
C ASP A 163 5.47 16.76 13.29
N SER A 164 5.63 16.51 12.00
CA SER A 164 5.02 17.30 10.93
C SER A 164 4.64 16.43 9.72
N VAL A 165 3.84 17.00 8.81
CA VAL A 165 3.54 16.34 7.51
C VAL A 165 4.83 16.18 6.70
N ALA A 166 5.73 17.18 6.73
CA ALA A 166 7.02 17.12 6.06
C ALA A 166 7.89 15.95 6.57
N ASP A 167 7.91 15.67 7.86
CA ASP A 167 8.59 14.49 8.42
C ASP A 167 8.02 13.17 7.87
N GLN A 168 6.69 13.09 7.75
CA GLN A 168 6.05 11.92 7.17
C GLN A 168 6.46 11.75 5.69
N VAL A 169 6.48 12.83 4.93
CA VAL A 169 6.87 12.83 3.51
C VAL A 169 8.33 12.37 3.36
N ARG A 170 9.24 12.92 4.17
CA ARG A 170 10.66 12.53 4.17
C ARG A 170 10.86 11.06 4.49
N PHE A 171 10.18 10.57 5.51
CA PHE A 171 10.21 9.15 5.86
C PHE A 171 9.77 8.26 4.69
N GLN A 172 8.68 8.64 4.00
CA GLN A 172 8.20 7.90 2.84
C GLN A 172 9.18 7.93 1.66
N MET A 173 9.91 9.02 1.46
CA MET A 173 10.99 9.09 0.45
C MET A 173 12.07 8.04 0.70
N GLY A 174 12.40 7.73 1.95
CA GLY A 174 13.35 6.69 2.35
C GLY A 174 12.90 5.26 2.02
N TRP A 175 11.63 5.02 1.72
CA TRP A 175 11.10 3.68 1.43
C TRP A 175 11.68 3.03 0.18
N VAL A 176 12.36 3.80 -0.69
CA VAL A 176 13.13 3.25 -1.81
C VAL A 176 14.08 2.14 -1.35
N GLY A 177 14.75 2.32 -0.20
CA GLY A 177 15.66 1.35 0.39
C GLY A 177 14.97 0.10 0.97
N TRP A 178 13.65 0.14 1.14
CA TRP A 178 12.88 -0.95 1.73
C TRP A 178 12.11 -1.79 0.70
N MET A 179 12.18 -1.42 -0.59
CA MET A 179 11.56 -2.20 -1.65
C MET A 179 12.23 -3.56 -1.80
N ASN A 180 11.41 -4.58 -1.90
CA ASN A 180 11.84 -5.98 -1.96
C ASN A 180 12.16 -6.42 -3.39
N THR A 181 11.46 -5.86 -4.39
CA THR A 181 11.56 -6.23 -5.81
C THR A 181 12.31 -5.17 -6.62
N GLU A 182 12.88 -5.55 -7.76
CA GLU A 182 13.54 -4.55 -8.63
C GLU A 182 12.52 -3.64 -9.31
N ALA A 183 11.39 -4.19 -9.76
CA ALA A 183 10.30 -3.40 -10.31
C ALA A 183 9.75 -2.38 -9.29
N GLY A 184 9.59 -2.79 -8.03
CA GLY A 184 9.20 -1.91 -6.92
C GLY A 184 10.20 -0.79 -6.70
N ARG A 185 11.51 -1.10 -6.66
CA ARG A 185 12.58 -0.11 -6.51
C ARG A 185 12.61 0.93 -7.63
N GLN A 186 12.42 0.51 -8.89
CA GLN A 186 12.40 1.43 -10.03
C GLN A 186 11.23 2.42 -9.92
N LEU A 187 10.04 1.93 -9.59
CA LEU A 187 8.87 2.77 -9.35
C LEU A 187 9.05 3.71 -8.17
N ALA A 188 9.63 3.22 -7.07
CA ALA A 188 9.90 4.00 -5.87
C ALA A 188 10.90 5.14 -6.14
N ARG A 189 11.99 4.87 -6.88
CA ARG A 189 12.97 5.91 -7.28
C ARG A 189 12.29 7.04 -8.07
N SER A 190 11.41 6.70 -9.03
CA SER A 190 10.67 7.69 -9.81
C SER A 190 9.76 8.54 -8.92
N ARG A 191 9.04 7.91 -7.98
CA ARG A 191 8.15 8.60 -7.05
C ARG A 191 8.90 9.44 -6.04
N ALA A 192 10.02 8.95 -5.51
CA ALA A 192 10.88 9.71 -4.59
C ALA A 192 11.48 10.94 -5.27
N LYS A 193 11.88 10.86 -6.56
CA LYS A 193 12.35 12.02 -7.32
C LYS A 193 11.29 13.13 -7.41
N PHE A 194 10.03 12.77 -7.64
CA PHE A 194 8.93 13.74 -7.62
C PHE A 194 8.73 14.35 -6.24
N MET A 195 8.77 13.54 -5.17
CA MET A 195 8.63 14.02 -3.80
C MET A 195 9.80 14.94 -3.40
N GLN A 196 11.01 14.66 -3.88
CA GLN A 196 12.16 15.55 -3.68
C GLN A 196 11.95 16.90 -4.37
N ALA A 197 11.49 16.89 -5.63
CA ALA A 197 11.20 18.14 -6.33
C ALA A 197 10.14 18.99 -5.62
N PHE A 198 9.11 18.35 -5.06
CA PHE A 198 8.11 19.03 -4.23
C PHE A 198 8.76 19.63 -2.96
N ALA A 199 9.63 18.88 -2.30
CA ALA A 199 10.32 19.35 -1.08
C ALA A 199 11.25 20.56 -1.38
N ASP A 200 11.94 20.51 -2.51
CA ASP A 200 12.83 21.60 -2.96
C ASP A 200 12.01 22.85 -3.29
N GLN A 201 10.91 22.72 -4.02
CA GLN A 201 9.99 23.81 -4.33
C GLN A 201 9.41 24.45 -3.05
N LEU A 202 8.95 23.63 -2.11
CA LEU A 202 8.43 24.12 -0.84
C LEU A 202 9.51 24.90 -0.06
N ARG A 203 10.76 24.43 -0.06
CA ARG A 203 11.87 25.13 0.56
C ARG A 203 12.11 26.51 -0.08
N GLU A 204 12.13 26.57 -1.41
CA GLU A 204 12.30 27.82 -2.15
C GLU A 204 11.22 28.85 -1.78
N GLU A 205 9.96 28.46 -1.79
CA GLU A 205 8.84 29.32 -1.43
C GLU A 205 8.93 29.84 0.01
N LEU A 206 9.33 29.00 0.95
CA LEU A 206 9.48 29.38 2.35
C LEU A 206 10.67 30.32 2.60
N MET A 207 11.73 30.24 1.79
CA MET A 207 12.90 31.10 1.90
C MET A 207 12.76 32.43 1.13
N GLY A 208 11.61 32.68 0.52
CA GLY A 208 11.33 33.90 -0.24
C GLY A 208 12.01 33.94 -1.62
N GLY A 209 12.42 32.81 -2.13
CA GLY A 209 12.96 32.63 -3.47
C GLY A 209 11.91 32.09 -4.44
N GLY A 210 11.17 33.00 -5.06
CA GLY A 210 10.17 32.64 -6.03
C GLY A 210 9.52 33.89 -6.62
N ASP A 211 10.25 34.58 -7.46
CA ASP A 211 9.74 35.55 -8.44
C ASP A 211 9.97 35.01 -9.86
#